data_3ea0a3086c6d216aa60f34b5fb88cab7
#
_entry.id   3ea0a3086c6d216aa60f34b5fb88cab7
#
_cell.length_a   1.000
_cell.length_b   1.000
_cell.length_c   1.000
_cell.angle_alpha   90.00
_cell.angle_beta   90.00
_cell.angle_gamma   90.00
#
_symmetry.space_group_name_H-M   'P 1'
#
loop_
_entity.id
_entity.type
_entity.pdbx_description
1 polymer ?
#
loop_
_entity_poly.entity_id
_entity_poly.type
_entity_poly.pdbx_seq_one_letter_code
_entity_poly.pdbx_strand_id
1 'polypeptide(L)'
;MTRKILVLPGDYIGPEIMAEAVKILGQADRRFGLDLALEHGLLGGAAIDATGEPLPPETLASARDADAILLGAVGGPKWDNIERHLRPERGLLGIRSELKLFGNLRPALLYPQLADASSLKREVVAGLDILIVRELTGGIYFGEPRGIRTLENGEREGYNTY
;
A
#
# COMPACT_ATOMS: atom_id res chain seq x y z
N MET A 1 22.53 11.77 10.88
CA MET A 1 21.72 12.36 9.77
C MET A 1 20.28 11.97 10.06
N THR A 2 19.43 12.93 10.30
CA THR A 2 18.02 12.69 10.64
C THR A 2 17.30 12.00 9.48
N ARG A 3 16.58 10.92 9.76
CA ARG A 3 15.80 10.18 8.76
C ARG A 3 14.35 10.60 8.83
N LYS A 4 13.81 11.00 7.70
CA LYS A 4 12.42 11.45 7.58
C LYS A 4 11.50 10.27 7.32
N ILE A 5 10.51 10.06 8.18
CA ILE A 5 9.50 9.02 8.04
C ILE A 5 8.14 9.69 7.82
N LEU A 6 7.56 9.51 6.64
CA LEU A 6 6.19 9.94 6.40
C LEU A 6 5.21 8.90 6.95
N VAL A 7 4.34 9.32 7.85
CA VAL A 7 3.31 8.50 8.46
C VAL A 7 1.96 8.79 7.80
N LEU A 8 1.38 7.79 7.16
CA LEU A 8 0.09 7.84 6.46
C LEU A 8 -0.89 6.88 7.14
N PRO A 9 -1.66 7.31 8.14
CA PRO A 9 -2.58 6.43 8.85
C PRO A 9 -3.63 5.80 7.93
N GLY A 10 -4.14 6.56 6.96
CA GLY A 10 -5.20 6.12 6.07
C GLY A 10 -6.56 6.08 6.77
N ASP A 11 -7.32 4.98 6.55
CA ASP A 11 -8.74 4.89 6.79
C ASP A 11 -9.09 3.83 7.85
N TYR A 12 -10.24 3.97 8.50
CA TYR A 12 -10.88 3.01 9.43
C TYR A 12 -9.93 2.49 10.51
N ILE A 13 -9.46 1.25 10.42
CA ILE A 13 -8.52 0.64 11.37
C ILE A 13 -7.11 1.26 11.29
N GLY A 14 -6.82 1.95 10.18
CA GLY A 14 -5.51 2.53 9.90
C GLY A 14 -4.97 3.43 11.01
N PRO A 15 -5.70 4.46 11.47
CA PRO A 15 -5.27 5.31 12.58
C PRO A 15 -4.98 4.56 13.87
N GLU A 16 -5.78 3.53 14.22
CA GLU A 16 -5.59 2.73 15.44
C GLU A 16 -4.29 1.93 15.38
N ILE A 17 -4.09 1.15 14.30
CA ILE A 17 -2.86 0.35 14.15
C ILE A 17 -1.61 1.24 14.00
N MET A 18 -1.76 2.39 13.35
CA MET A 18 -0.66 3.32 13.15
C MET A 18 -0.23 3.98 14.45
N ALA A 19 -1.17 4.30 15.34
CA ALA A 19 -0.85 4.83 16.67
C ALA A 19 0.07 3.87 17.44
N GLU A 20 -0.19 2.57 17.40
CA GLU A 20 0.66 1.56 18.04
C GLU A 20 2.02 1.40 17.32
N ALA A 21 2.02 1.40 16.00
CA ALA A 21 3.26 1.34 15.21
C ALA A 21 4.19 2.52 15.51
N VAL A 22 3.65 3.75 15.60
CA VAL A 22 4.41 4.96 15.93
C VAL A 22 4.99 4.89 17.36
N LYS A 23 4.25 4.33 18.34
CA LYS A 23 4.79 4.10 19.69
C LYS A 23 6.01 3.18 19.66
N ILE A 24 5.94 2.06 18.93
CA ILE A 24 7.06 1.12 18.79
C ILE A 24 8.23 1.78 18.07
N LEU A 25 7.97 2.52 17.00
CA LEU A 25 8.99 3.26 16.27
C LEU A 25 9.72 4.28 17.16
N GLY A 26 8.98 5.03 17.99
CA GLY A 26 9.55 5.96 18.96
C GLY A 26 10.37 5.27 20.07
N GLN A 27 10.00 4.05 20.48
CA GLN A 27 10.82 3.24 21.40
C GLN A 27 12.11 2.77 20.72
N ALA A 28 12.03 2.31 19.47
CA ALA A 28 13.19 1.90 18.69
C ALA A 28 14.15 3.09 18.48
N ASP A 29 13.62 4.25 18.15
CA ASP A 29 14.41 5.47 17.99
C ASP A 29 15.21 5.80 19.26
N ARG A 30 14.54 5.86 20.42
CA ARG A 30 15.20 6.11 21.71
C ARG A 30 16.24 5.04 22.06
N ARG A 31 15.95 3.77 21.81
CA ARG A 31 16.81 2.65 22.20
C ARG A 31 18.05 2.53 21.32
N PHE A 32 17.92 2.83 20.04
CA PHE A 32 18.96 2.58 19.03
C PHE A 32 19.55 3.86 18.45
N GLY A 33 19.08 5.04 18.85
CA GLY A 33 19.58 6.33 18.36
C GLY A 33 19.38 6.49 16.85
N LEU A 34 18.20 6.17 16.34
CA LEU A 34 17.94 6.16 14.89
C LEU A 34 17.83 7.56 14.29
N ASP A 35 17.58 8.57 15.12
CA ASP A 35 17.42 10.00 14.74
C ASP A 35 16.29 10.16 13.70
N LEU A 36 15.04 9.83 14.11
CA LEU A 36 13.86 9.84 13.26
C LEU A 36 13.05 11.14 13.39
N ALA A 37 12.71 11.75 12.27
CA ALA A 37 11.72 12.82 12.16
C ALA A 37 10.43 12.26 11.55
N LEU A 38 9.34 12.28 12.32
CA LEU A 38 8.04 11.80 11.86
C LEU A 38 7.22 12.97 11.32
N GLU A 39 6.78 12.86 10.08
CA GLU A 39 5.82 13.76 9.42
C GLU A 39 4.53 13.01 9.15
N HIS A 40 3.37 13.67 9.30
CA HIS A 40 2.07 13.05 9.08
C HIS A 40 1.43 13.62 7.83
N GLY A 41 0.85 12.74 6.99
CA GLY A 41 0.11 13.10 5.79
C GLY A 41 -1.23 12.39 5.69
N LEU A 42 -2.07 12.84 4.75
CA LEU A 42 -3.36 12.24 4.44
C LEU A 42 -3.26 11.37 3.18
N LEU A 43 -3.91 10.21 3.19
CA LEU A 43 -4.01 9.31 2.04
C LEU A 43 -5.35 8.57 2.09
N GLY A 44 -5.90 8.25 0.92
CA GLY A 44 -7.10 7.45 0.83
C GLY A 44 -8.37 8.22 1.14
N GLY A 45 -9.30 7.60 1.86
CA GLY A 45 -10.60 8.19 2.20
C GLY A 45 -10.50 9.38 3.13
N ALA A 46 -9.57 9.38 4.08
CA ALA A 46 -9.32 10.52 4.96
C ALA A 46 -8.84 11.75 4.15
N ALA A 47 -8.05 11.53 3.10
CA ALA A 47 -7.63 12.59 2.20
C ALA A 47 -8.81 13.12 1.36
N ILE A 48 -9.64 12.23 0.82
CA ILE A 48 -10.85 12.61 0.06
C ILE A 48 -11.78 13.48 0.92
N ASP A 49 -12.02 13.11 2.16
CA ASP A 49 -12.89 13.87 3.07
C ASP A 49 -12.34 15.28 3.36
N ALA A 50 -11.02 15.43 3.41
CA ALA A 50 -10.38 16.70 3.75
C ALA A 50 -10.12 17.60 2.53
N THR A 51 -9.77 17.02 1.38
CA THR A 51 -9.27 17.76 0.20
C THR A 51 -10.02 17.46 -1.10
N GLY A 52 -10.86 16.43 -1.12
CA GLY A 52 -11.53 15.95 -2.33
C GLY A 52 -10.69 14.99 -3.19
N GLU A 53 -9.45 14.73 -2.83
CA GLU A 53 -8.51 13.91 -3.60
C GLU A 53 -7.94 12.76 -2.75
N PRO A 54 -7.78 11.53 -3.31
CA PRO A 54 -7.25 10.38 -2.57
C PRO A 54 -5.75 10.45 -2.31
N LEU A 55 -5.00 11.30 -3.01
CA LEU A 55 -3.58 11.58 -2.84
C LEU A 55 -3.33 13.07 -3.03
N PRO A 56 -3.36 13.88 -1.98
CA PRO A 56 -3.08 15.31 -2.07
C PRO A 56 -1.65 15.61 -2.56
N PRO A 57 -1.44 16.69 -3.34
CA PRO A 57 -0.12 17.07 -3.83
C PRO A 57 0.93 17.28 -2.72
N GLU A 58 0.52 17.82 -1.57
CA GLU A 58 1.40 18.00 -0.41
C GLU A 58 1.86 16.64 0.16
N THR A 59 0.96 15.65 0.26
CA THR A 59 1.33 14.30 0.69
C THR A 59 2.32 13.67 -0.29
N LEU A 60 2.12 13.85 -1.58
CA LEU A 60 3.05 13.35 -2.59
C LEU A 60 4.42 14.04 -2.51
N ALA A 61 4.44 15.35 -2.25
CA ALA A 61 5.69 16.09 -2.06
C ALA A 61 6.47 15.57 -0.83
N SER A 62 5.80 15.42 0.32
CA SER A 62 6.41 14.83 1.53
C SER A 62 6.86 13.39 1.29
N ALA A 63 6.10 12.60 0.52
CA ALA A 63 6.47 11.23 0.18
C ALA A 63 7.75 11.12 -0.67
N ARG A 64 8.02 12.10 -1.54
CA ARG A 64 9.25 12.16 -2.34
C ARG A 64 10.47 12.59 -1.53
N ASP A 65 10.26 13.36 -0.46
CA ASP A 65 11.33 13.86 0.43
C ASP A 65 11.62 12.92 1.62
N ALA A 66 10.74 11.96 1.88
CA ALA A 66 10.88 11.00 2.97
C ALA A 66 11.88 9.87 2.64
N ASP A 67 12.65 9.44 3.64
CA ASP A 67 13.50 8.25 3.54
C ASP A 67 12.69 6.94 3.56
N ALA A 68 11.54 6.96 4.26
CA ALA A 68 10.60 5.84 4.29
C ALA A 68 9.16 6.32 4.54
N ILE A 69 8.20 5.48 4.17
CA ILE A 69 6.78 5.74 4.37
C ILE A 69 6.19 4.62 5.21
N LEU A 70 5.54 4.98 6.31
CA LEU A 70 4.78 4.07 7.14
C LEU A 70 3.29 4.24 6.81
N LEU A 71 2.70 3.22 6.17
CA LEU A 71 1.33 3.26 5.69
C LEU A 71 0.45 2.30 6.50
N GLY A 72 -0.71 2.80 6.96
CA GLY A 72 -1.73 2.02 7.64
C GLY A 72 -2.65 1.27 6.68
N ALA A 73 -3.94 1.55 6.72
CA ALA A 73 -4.94 0.91 5.87
C ALA A 73 -5.64 1.94 4.99
N VAL A 74 -6.03 1.54 3.77
CA VAL A 74 -6.69 2.42 2.80
C VAL A 74 -7.98 1.78 2.32
N GLY A 75 -9.05 2.57 2.25
CA GLY A 75 -10.36 2.15 1.79
C GLY A 75 -11.34 1.82 2.90
N GLY A 76 -12.61 1.66 2.50
CA GLY A 76 -13.68 1.28 3.40
C GLY A 76 -15.05 1.60 2.82
N PRO A 77 -16.13 1.05 3.41
CA PRO A 77 -17.48 1.07 2.84
C PRO A 77 -18.04 2.48 2.60
N LYS A 78 -17.55 3.49 3.31
CA LYS A 78 -18.00 4.88 3.12
C LYS A 78 -17.79 5.38 1.69
N TRP A 79 -16.74 4.92 1.01
CA TRP A 79 -16.34 5.38 -0.33
C TRP A 79 -16.62 4.36 -1.43
N ASP A 80 -17.34 3.27 -1.18
CA ASP A 80 -17.63 2.24 -2.19
C ASP A 80 -18.45 2.75 -3.37
N ASN A 81 -19.33 3.75 -3.13
CA ASN A 81 -20.27 4.27 -4.11
C ASN A 81 -19.81 5.59 -4.78
N ILE A 82 -18.59 6.05 -4.54
CA ILE A 82 -18.05 7.23 -5.22
C ILE A 82 -17.46 6.86 -6.58
N GLU A 83 -17.18 7.87 -7.39
CA GLU A 83 -16.58 7.70 -8.71
C GLU A 83 -15.26 6.93 -8.63
N ARG A 84 -15.05 6.02 -9.59
CA ARG A 84 -13.90 5.09 -9.55
C ARG A 84 -12.54 5.79 -9.46
N HIS A 85 -12.41 6.95 -10.08
CA HIS A 85 -11.15 7.71 -10.07
C HIS A 85 -10.85 8.40 -8.72
N LEU A 86 -11.88 8.62 -7.89
CA LEU A 86 -11.78 9.20 -6.57
C LEU A 86 -11.68 8.16 -5.44
N ARG A 87 -11.80 6.87 -5.73
CA ARG A 87 -11.75 5.84 -4.68
C ARG A 87 -10.43 5.89 -3.90
N PRO A 88 -10.46 5.60 -2.58
CA PRO A 88 -9.27 5.63 -1.72
C PRO A 88 -8.07 4.84 -2.26
N GLU A 89 -8.32 3.69 -2.89
CA GLU A 89 -7.30 2.82 -3.47
C GLU A 89 -6.52 3.51 -4.61
N ARG A 90 -7.11 4.53 -5.25
CA ARG A 90 -6.41 5.34 -6.27
C ARG A 90 -5.26 6.13 -5.66
N GLY A 91 -5.39 6.55 -4.40
CA GLY A 91 -4.29 7.17 -3.65
C GLY A 91 -3.11 6.22 -3.46
N LEU A 92 -3.40 4.99 -3.05
CA LEU A 92 -2.37 3.95 -2.89
C LEU A 92 -1.70 3.58 -4.22
N LEU A 93 -2.48 3.43 -5.29
CA LEU A 93 -1.92 3.17 -6.62
C LEU A 93 -1.12 4.36 -7.13
N GLY A 94 -1.61 5.59 -6.89
CA GLY A 94 -0.94 6.82 -7.28
C GLY A 94 0.44 6.95 -6.63
N ILE A 95 0.54 6.80 -5.31
CA ILE A 95 1.84 6.92 -4.60
C ILE A 95 2.83 5.84 -5.04
N ARG A 96 2.37 4.61 -5.31
CA ARG A 96 3.22 3.53 -5.85
C ARG A 96 3.78 3.87 -7.22
N SER A 97 2.95 4.39 -8.11
CA SER A 97 3.33 4.79 -9.47
C SER A 97 4.31 5.97 -9.45
N GLU A 98 3.99 7.02 -8.70
CA GLU A 98 4.79 8.25 -8.62
C GLU A 98 6.18 8.05 -8.01
N LEU A 99 6.27 7.16 -7.02
CA LEU A 99 7.54 6.80 -6.40
C LEU A 99 8.24 5.61 -7.09
N LYS A 100 7.66 5.05 -8.15
CA LYS A 100 8.20 3.91 -8.90
C LYS A 100 8.54 2.72 -7.99
N LEU A 101 7.65 2.40 -7.07
CA LEU A 101 7.83 1.30 -6.12
C LEU A 101 7.70 -0.04 -6.85
N PHE A 102 8.83 -0.64 -7.19
CA PHE A 102 8.90 -1.82 -8.03
C PHE A 102 8.45 -3.10 -7.31
N GLY A 103 8.99 -3.37 -6.14
CA GLY A 103 8.83 -4.65 -5.46
C GLY A 103 7.95 -4.59 -4.22
N ASN A 104 6.88 -5.41 -4.17
CA ASN A 104 6.11 -5.65 -2.97
C ASN A 104 6.55 -6.98 -2.36
N LEU A 105 7.22 -6.92 -1.21
CA LEU A 105 7.72 -8.09 -0.51
C LEU A 105 6.69 -8.57 0.52
N ARG A 106 6.22 -9.80 0.39
CA ARG A 106 5.22 -10.41 1.26
C ARG A 106 5.76 -11.68 1.90
N PRO A 107 6.33 -11.61 3.11
CA PRO A 107 6.73 -12.82 3.82
C PRO A 107 5.48 -13.58 4.29
N ALA A 108 5.47 -14.89 4.04
CA ALA A 108 4.48 -15.83 4.54
C ALA A 108 5.21 -16.83 5.45
N LEU A 109 5.22 -16.51 6.75
CA LEU A 109 5.85 -17.32 7.79
C LEU A 109 4.77 -18.02 8.59
N LEU A 110 4.89 -19.30 8.79
CA LEU A 110 4.04 -20.02 9.75
C LEU A 110 4.74 -20.15 11.10
N TYR A 111 4.16 -19.49 12.09
CA TYR A 111 4.59 -19.69 13.48
C TYR A 111 4.18 -21.07 13.96
N PRO A 112 5.07 -21.86 14.60
CA PRO A 112 4.77 -23.24 15.04
C PRO A 112 3.50 -23.36 15.89
N GLN A 113 3.19 -22.33 16.68
CA GLN A 113 2.00 -22.26 17.53
C GLN A 113 0.69 -22.15 16.75
N LEU A 114 0.75 -21.74 15.49
CA LEU A 114 -0.41 -21.54 14.62
C LEU A 114 -0.58 -22.65 13.59
N ALA A 115 0.28 -23.67 13.60
CA ALA A 115 0.25 -24.75 12.61
C ALA A 115 -1.08 -25.52 12.63
N ASP A 116 -1.68 -25.69 13.80
CA ASP A 116 -2.95 -26.42 13.96
C ASP A 116 -4.21 -25.56 13.62
N ALA A 117 -4.03 -24.25 13.42
CA ALA A 117 -5.09 -23.35 12.94
C ALA A 117 -5.27 -23.39 11.41
N SER A 118 -4.34 -24.02 10.69
CA SER A 118 -4.43 -24.19 9.23
C SER A 118 -5.47 -25.24 8.84
N SER A 119 -6.15 -25.04 7.72
CA SER A 119 -6.98 -26.06 7.08
C SER A 119 -6.18 -27.14 6.36
N LEU A 120 -4.88 -26.92 6.17
CA LEU A 120 -3.96 -27.90 5.62
C LEU A 120 -3.36 -28.75 6.73
N LYS A 121 -2.92 -29.95 6.37
CA LYS A 121 -2.22 -30.85 7.33
C LYS A 121 -0.98 -30.19 7.88
N ARG A 122 -0.71 -30.43 9.17
CA ARG A 122 0.43 -29.85 9.89
C ARG A 122 1.77 -30.11 9.19
N GLU A 123 2.00 -31.33 8.68
CA GLU A 123 3.23 -31.69 7.98
C GLU A 123 3.45 -30.92 6.66
N VAL A 124 2.39 -30.34 6.08
CA VAL A 124 2.46 -29.52 4.85
C VAL A 124 2.87 -28.09 5.17
N VAL A 125 2.44 -27.56 6.32
CA VAL A 125 2.60 -26.15 6.66
C VAL A 125 3.71 -25.89 7.68
N ALA A 126 4.12 -26.92 8.44
CA ALA A 126 5.15 -26.76 9.46
C ALA A 126 6.48 -26.31 8.84
N GLY A 127 7.01 -25.19 9.35
CA GLY A 127 8.26 -24.62 8.87
C GLY A 127 8.15 -23.84 7.57
N LEU A 128 6.92 -23.50 7.14
CA LEU A 128 6.70 -22.65 5.96
C LEU A 128 7.38 -21.30 6.15
N ASP A 129 8.27 -20.96 5.21
CA ASP A 129 8.98 -19.70 5.10
C ASP A 129 9.08 -19.33 3.60
N ILE A 130 8.14 -18.52 3.13
CA ILE A 130 8.03 -18.11 1.73
C ILE A 130 8.09 -16.59 1.65
N LEU A 131 8.99 -16.07 0.82
CA LEU A 131 8.97 -14.67 0.43
C LEU A 131 8.34 -14.51 -0.96
N ILE A 132 7.16 -13.93 -1.02
CA ILE A 132 6.48 -13.59 -2.27
C ILE A 132 6.95 -12.23 -2.71
N VAL A 133 7.64 -12.16 -3.85
CA VAL A 133 8.05 -10.91 -4.49
C VAL A 133 7.05 -10.59 -5.60
N ARG A 134 6.31 -9.49 -5.44
CA ARG A 134 5.32 -9.03 -6.42
C ARG A 134 5.81 -7.77 -7.11
N GLU A 135 5.90 -7.80 -8.42
CA GLU A 135 6.17 -6.64 -9.26
C GLU A 135 4.95 -5.69 -9.27
N LEU A 136 5.19 -4.37 -9.17
CA LEU A 136 4.13 -3.36 -9.05
C LEU A 136 4.18 -2.24 -10.11
N THR A 137 5.15 -2.22 -11.01
CA THR A 137 5.34 -1.10 -11.95
C THR A 137 4.80 -1.37 -13.36
N GLY A 138 4.47 -2.62 -13.66
CA GLY A 138 3.93 -3.05 -14.95
C GLY A 138 2.75 -4.00 -14.80
N GLY A 139 2.61 -4.91 -15.74
CA GLY A 139 1.63 -5.97 -15.74
C GLY A 139 0.18 -5.48 -15.79
N ILE A 140 -0.71 -6.27 -15.19
CA ILE A 140 -2.17 -6.05 -15.23
C ILE A 140 -2.61 -4.68 -14.66
N TYR A 141 -1.83 -4.06 -13.78
CA TYR A 141 -2.21 -2.80 -13.15
C TYR A 141 -1.72 -1.57 -13.90
N PHE A 142 -0.50 -1.60 -14.44
CA PHE A 142 0.18 -0.44 -15.00
C PHE A 142 0.74 -0.67 -16.41
N GLY A 143 0.67 -1.91 -16.93
CA GLY A 143 1.15 -2.22 -18.27
C GLY A 143 0.44 -1.38 -19.34
N GLU A 144 1.20 -0.82 -20.26
CA GLU A 144 0.74 -0.04 -21.40
C GLU A 144 1.43 -0.54 -22.69
N PRO A 145 0.74 -0.55 -23.84
CA PRO A 145 -0.64 -0.13 -24.07
C PRO A 145 -1.67 -1.17 -23.59
N ARG A 146 -2.82 -0.68 -23.15
CA ARG A 146 -3.99 -1.51 -22.80
C ARG A 146 -5.29 -0.83 -23.20
N GLY A 147 -6.31 -1.61 -23.48
CA GLY A 147 -7.60 -1.06 -23.85
C GLY A 147 -8.56 -2.06 -24.48
N ILE A 148 -9.58 -1.53 -25.10
CA ILE A 148 -10.54 -2.28 -25.92
C ILE A 148 -10.54 -1.65 -27.30
N ARG A 149 -10.36 -2.45 -28.34
CA ARG A 149 -10.50 -2.02 -29.74
C ARG A 149 -11.60 -2.80 -30.44
N THR A 150 -12.22 -2.16 -31.43
CA THR A 150 -13.15 -2.85 -32.33
C THR A 150 -12.39 -3.26 -33.57
N LEU A 151 -12.47 -4.53 -33.92
CA LEU A 151 -11.85 -5.10 -35.10
C LEU A 151 -12.69 -4.76 -36.36
N GLU A 152 -12.11 -4.94 -37.55
CA GLU A 152 -12.79 -4.67 -38.85
C GLU A 152 -14.07 -5.49 -39.04
N ASN A 153 -14.14 -6.68 -38.41
CA ASN A 153 -15.32 -7.55 -38.43
C ASN A 153 -16.42 -7.12 -37.42
N GLY A 154 -16.22 -6.02 -36.67
CA GLY A 154 -17.15 -5.52 -35.65
C GLY A 154 -16.99 -6.15 -34.28
N GLU A 155 -16.13 -7.14 -34.09
CA GLU A 155 -15.88 -7.77 -32.79
C GLU A 155 -15.02 -6.83 -31.91
N ARG A 156 -15.18 -6.99 -30.58
CA ARG A 156 -14.41 -6.25 -29.58
C ARG A 156 -13.29 -7.12 -29.04
N GLU A 157 -12.08 -6.60 -29.08
CA GLU A 157 -10.89 -7.24 -28.52
C GLU A 157 -10.35 -6.41 -27.35
N GLY A 158 -10.18 -7.07 -26.20
CA GLY A 158 -9.41 -6.51 -25.08
C GLY A 158 -7.94 -6.85 -25.22
N TYR A 159 -7.05 -5.87 -25.02
CA TYR A 159 -5.61 -6.08 -25.01
C TYR A 159 -4.96 -5.46 -23.79
N ASN A 160 -3.91 -6.10 -23.28
CA ASN A 160 -3.10 -5.63 -22.17
C ASN A 160 -1.64 -6.09 -22.38
N THR A 161 -0.70 -5.18 -22.13
CA THR A 161 0.74 -5.48 -22.19
C THR A 161 1.27 -5.71 -20.77
N TYR A 162 2.15 -6.70 -20.65
CA TYR A 162 2.81 -7.05 -19.39
C TYR A 162 4.27 -6.61 -19.39
#